data_d7418ed2794a5e2e1fbb5013fa4d86ee
#
_entry.id   d7418ed2794a5e2e1fbb5013fa4d86ee
#
_cell.length_a   1.000
_cell.length_b   1.000
_cell.length_c   1.000
_cell.angle_alpha   90.00
_cell.angle_beta   90.00
_cell.angle_gamma   90.00
#
_symmetry.space_group_name_H-M   'P 1'
#
loop_
_entity.id
_entity.type
_entity.pdbx_description
1 polymer ?
#
loop_
_entity_poly.entity_id
_entity_poly.type
_entity_poly.pdbx_seq_one_letter_code
_entity_poly.pdbx_strand_id
1 'polypeptide(L)'
;MADLKQIEERIRELAGRRRNVKLAEIEWVVNQLRLNGYDTGSRTNGHQTIFRVGTRRFGVCSHHPGSKQVKACYVDEFVDVMIDIGLYDE
;
A
#
# COMPACT_ATOMS: atom_id res chain seq x y z
N MET A 1 -0.17 -17.32 -4.07
CA MET A 1 -0.49 -16.00 -4.66
C MET A 1 -1.95 -15.68 -4.45
N ALA A 2 -2.23 -14.50 -3.91
CA ALA A 2 -3.62 -14.05 -3.73
C ALA A 2 -4.21 -13.63 -5.08
N ASP A 3 -5.52 -13.86 -5.28
CA ASP A 3 -6.19 -13.35 -6.47
C ASP A 3 -6.61 -11.88 -6.27
N LEU A 4 -7.07 -11.24 -7.34
CA LEU A 4 -7.45 -9.83 -7.28
C LEU A 4 -8.57 -9.56 -6.29
N LYS A 5 -9.50 -10.48 -6.13
CA LYS A 5 -10.59 -10.32 -5.17
C LYS A 5 -10.07 -10.27 -3.73
N GLN A 6 -9.11 -11.14 -3.39
CA GLN A 6 -8.50 -11.15 -2.06
C GLN A 6 -7.70 -9.88 -1.82
N ILE A 7 -7.02 -9.38 -2.85
CA ILE A 7 -6.29 -8.12 -2.78
C ILE A 7 -7.25 -6.95 -2.54
N GLU A 8 -8.35 -6.90 -3.28
CA GLU A 8 -9.38 -5.87 -3.11
C GLU A 8 -9.98 -5.88 -1.71
N GLU A 9 -10.25 -7.06 -1.18
CA GLU A 9 -10.76 -7.21 0.19
C GLU A 9 -9.76 -6.67 1.22
N ARG A 10 -8.47 -6.94 1.04
CA ARG A 10 -7.45 -6.42 1.93
C ARG A 10 -7.35 -4.90 1.83
N ILE A 11 -7.41 -4.35 0.63
CA ILE A 11 -7.38 -2.90 0.43
C ILE A 11 -8.57 -2.25 1.15
N ARG A 12 -9.75 -2.83 1.04
CA ARG A 12 -10.94 -2.32 1.72
C ARG A 12 -10.77 -2.35 3.24
N GLU A 13 -10.18 -3.43 3.75
CA GLU A 13 -9.90 -3.55 5.18
C GLU A 13 -8.94 -2.46 5.65
N LEU A 14 -7.87 -2.23 4.91
CA LEU A 14 -6.89 -1.20 5.25
C LEU A 14 -7.49 0.20 5.17
N ALA A 15 -8.32 0.46 4.17
CA ALA A 15 -9.02 1.73 4.02
C ALA A 15 -9.96 2.02 5.19
N GLY A 16 -10.52 0.96 5.78
CA GLY A 16 -11.43 1.09 6.92
C GLY A 16 -10.75 1.33 8.28
N ARG A 17 -9.43 1.08 8.36
CA ARG A 17 -8.68 1.28 9.60
C ARG A 17 -7.37 2.03 9.38
N ARG A 18 -7.49 3.18 8.71
CA ARG A 18 -6.32 3.97 8.24
C ARG A 18 -5.33 4.35 9.34
N ARG A 19 -5.76 4.41 10.59
CA ARG A 19 -4.90 4.76 11.73
C ARG A 19 -4.17 3.57 12.33
N ASN A 20 -4.45 2.36 11.86
CA ASN A 20 -3.88 1.13 12.40
C ASN A 20 -3.45 0.21 11.26
N VAL A 21 -2.54 0.72 10.43
CA VAL A 21 -1.99 -0.03 9.31
C VAL A 21 -0.49 -0.16 9.49
N LYS A 22 0.02 -1.35 9.27
CA LYS A 22 1.46 -1.63 9.35
C LYS A 22 2.06 -1.62 7.95
N LEU A 23 3.33 -1.25 7.87
CA LEU A 23 4.05 -1.22 6.60
C LEU A 23 3.99 -2.58 5.88
N ALA A 24 4.13 -3.68 6.64
CA ALA A 24 4.08 -5.02 6.06
C ALA A 24 2.77 -5.31 5.33
N GLU A 25 1.66 -4.71 5.77
CA GLU A 25 0.36 -4.89 5.13
C GLU A 25 0.31 -4.23 3.76
N ILE A 26 0.88 -3.03 3.65
CA ILE A 26 0.99 -2.34 2.35
C ILE A 26 1.97 -3.07 1.44
N GLU A 27 3.10 -3.52 1.97
CA GLU A 27 4.06 -4.32 1.20
C GLU A 27 3.43 -5.58 0.64
N TRP A 28 2.60 -6.24 1.44
CA TRP A 28 1.89 -7.43 0.99
C TRP A 28 1.02 -7.13 -0.23
N VAL A 29 0.24 -6.04 -0.17
CA VAL A 29 -0.63 -5.65 -1.28
C VAL A 29 0.19 -5.38 -2.54
N VAL A 30 1.24 -4.58 -2.44
CA VAL A 30 2.09 -4.24 -3.59
C VAL A 30 2.73 -5.51 -4.17
N ASN A 31 3.21 -6.40 -3.32
CA ASN A 31 3.83 -7.65 -3.76
C ASN A 31 2.82 -8.55 -4.48
N GLN A 32 1.59 -8.66 -3.96
CA GLN A 32 0.56 -9.47 -4.61
C GLN A 32 0.14 -8.86 -5.95
N LEU A 33 0.10 -7.54 -6.07
CA LEU A 33 -0.16 -6.89 -7.35
C LEU A 33 0.93 -7.23 -8.38
N ARG A 34 2.19 -7.23 -7.96
CA ARG A 34 3.30 -7.63 -8.83
C ARG A 34 3.11 -9.06 -9.32
N LEU A 35 2.74 -9.98 -8.43
CA LEU A 35 2.52 -11.38 -8.77
C LEU A 35 1.31 -11.55 -9.71
N ASN A 36 0.38 -10.60 -9.72
CA ASN A 36 -0.77 -10.61 -10.61
C ASN A 36 -0.53 -9.83 -11.92
N GLY A 37 0.72 -9.49 -12.22
CA GLY A 37 1.08 -8.89 -13.50
C GLY A 37 1.13 -7.37 -13.51
N TYR A 38 0.91 -6.68 -12.38
CA TYR A 38 1.06 -5.23 -12.32
C TYR A 38 2.54 -4.87 -12.32
N ASP A 39 2.87 -3.76 -12.98
CA ASP A 39 4.23 -3.22 -12.95
C ASP A 39 4.41 -2.45 -11.64
N THR A 40 5.18 -3.01 -10.74
CA THR A 40 5.39 -2.42 -9.42
C THR A 40 6.87 -2.31 -9.10
N GLY A 41 7.19 -1.38 -8.20
CA GLY A 41 8.53 -1.25 -7.68
C GLY A 41 8.49 -0.69 -6.26
N SER A 42 9.59 -0.84 -5.55
CA SER A 42 9.74 -0.24 -4.24
C SER A 42 11.18 0.16 -4.00
N ARG A 43 11.36 1.21 -3.20
CA ARG A 43 12.68 1.70 -2.83
C ARG A 43 12.61 2.21 -1.40
N THR A 44 13.51 1.71 -0.54
CA THR A 44 13.60 2.14 0.84
C THR A 44 14.77 3.10 0.99
N ASN A 45 14.53 4.22 1.66
CA ASN A 45 15.56 5.22 1.96
C ASN A 45 15.34 5.70 3.40
N GLY A 46 16.14 5.19 4.33
CA GLY A 46 15.97 5.50 5.74
C GLY A 46 14.67 4.93 6.28
N HIS A 47 13.79 5.81 6.78
CA HIS A 47 12.50 5.42 7.33
C HIS A 47 11.38 5.48 6.30
N GLN A 48 11.70 5.90 5.09
CA GLN A 48 10.72 6.07 4.04
C GLN A 48 10.84 4.95 3.00
N THR A 49 9.72 4.37 2.62
CA THR A 49 9.65 3.45 1.50
C THR A 49 8.77 4.09 0.43
N ILE A 50 9.27 4.16 -0.79
CA ILE A 50 8.51 4.67 -1.92
C ILE A 50 8.08 3.48 -2.75
N PHE A 51 6.77 3.33 -2.93
CA PHE A 51 6.20 2.30 -3.77
C PHE A 51 5.75 2.90 -5.10
N ARG A 52 5.84 2.11 -6.14
CA ARG A 52 5.32 2.46 -7.45
C ARG A 52 4.38 1.37 -7.94
N VAL A 53 3.22 1.77 -8.43
CA VAL A 53 2.28 0.85 -9.08
C VAL A 53 1.87 1.51 -10.39
N GLY A 54 2.29 0.91 -11.50
CA GLY A 54 2.11 1.52 -12.81
C GLY A 54 2.89 2.83 -12.90
N THR A 55 2.19 3.92 -13.18
CA THR A 55 2.78 5.27 -13.25
C THR A 55 2.63 6.04 -11.95
N ARG A 56 1.94 5.49 -10.95
CA ARG A 56 1.68 6.15 -9.68
C ARG A 56 2.72 5.76 -8.65
N ARG A 57 3.12 6.75 -7.87
CA ARG A 57 4.06 6.56 -6.76
C ARG A 57 3.44 7.07 -5.48
N PHE A 58 3.74 6.42 -4.37
CA PHE A 58 3.36 6.91 -3.06
C PHE A 58 4.44 6.56 -2.04
N GLY A 59 4.65 7.47 -1.10
CA GLY A 59 5.62 7.26 -0.03
C GLY A 59 4.93 6.74 1.22
N VAL A 60 5.64 5.94 1.99
CA VAL A 60 5.18 5.44 3.28
C VAL A 60 6.30 5.62 4.29
N CYS A 61 6.02 6.34 5.36
CA CYS A 61 6.98 6.51 6.46
C CYS A 61 6.42 5.86 7.71
N SER A 62 7.29 5.20 8.46
CA SER A 62 6.95 4.73 9.79
C SER A 62 6.75 5.92 10.74
N HIS A 63 5.97 5.71 11.81
CA HIS A 63 5.70 6.74 12.81
C HIS A 63 6.97 7.30 13.44
N HIS A 64 7.93 6.42 13.70
CA HIS A 64 9.26 6.75 14.22
C HIS A 64 10.16 5.53 14.04
N PRO A 65 11.48 5.69 14.20
CA PRO A 65 12.41 4.56 14.06
C PRO A 65 12.00 3.37 14.92
N GLY A 66 11.96 2.20 14.31
CA GLY A 66 11.55 0.98 14.98
C GLY A 66 10.05 0.72 15.01
N SER A 67 9.22 1.71 14.69
CA SER A 67 7.78 1.50 14.57
C SER A 67 7.45 0.90 13.20
N LYS A 68 6.52 -0.06 13.19
CA LYS A 68 6.02 -0.64 11.95
C LYS A 68 4.70 -0.03 11.51
N GLN A 69 4.14 0.85 12.34
CA GLN A 69 2.85 1.48 12.06
C GLN A 69 3.02 2.68 11.13
N VAL A 70 2.13 2.78 10.15
CA VAL A 70 2.14 3.82 9.14
C VAL A 70 1.20 4.94 9.56
N LYS A 71 1.61 6.20 9.35
CA LYS A 71 0.73 7.35 9.60
C LYS A 71 -0.45 7.33 8.64
N ALA A 72 -1.61 7.78 9.12
CA ALA A 72 -2.85 7.76 8.35
C ALA A 72 -2.74 8.52 7.02
N CYS A 73 -1.99 9.62 6.97
CA CYS A 73 -1.81 10.39 5.73
C CYS A 73 -1.16 9.57 4.62
N TYR A 74 -0.27 8.65 4.97
CA TYR A 74 0.36 7.78 3.97
C TYR A 74 -0.58 6.65 3.55
N VAL A 75 -1.45 6.21 4.45
CA VAL A 75 -2.49 5.24 4.09
C VAL A 75 -3.49 5.88 3.14
N ASP A 76 -3.81 7.17 3.33
CA ASP A 76 -4.67 7.91 2.41
C ASP A 76 -4.08 7.96 1.00
N GLU A 77 -2.78 8.21 0.87
CA GLU A 77 -2.10 8.18 -0.43
C GLU A 77 -2.16 6.79 -1.07
N PHE A 78 -1.94 5.74 -0.26
CA PHE A 78 -2.04 4.38 -0.74
C PHE A 78 -3.44 4.08 -1.28
N VAL A 79 -4.48 4.48 -0.55
CA VAL A 79 -5.86 4.27 -0.97
C VAL A 79 -6.15 5.03 -2.26
N ASP A 80 -5.67 6.28 -2.39
CA ASP A 80 -5.85 7.07 -3.61
C ASP A 80 -5.25 6.36 -4.82
N VAL A 81 -4.07 5.78 -4.68
CA VAL A 81 -3.44 5.02 -5.76
C VAL A 81 -4.29 3.79 -6.11
N MET A 82 -4.83 3.11 -5.11
CA MET A 82 -5.67 1.93 -5.34
C MET A 82 -6.96 2.32 -6.07
N ILE A 83 -7.53 3.49 -5.79
CA ILE A 83 -8.69 4.02 -6.53
C ILE A 83 -8.32 4.27 -7.99
N ASP A 84 -7.17 4.91 -8.22
CA ASP A 84 -6.73 5.26 -9.56
C ASP A 84 -6.49 4.04 -10.45
N ILE A 85 -6.01 2.95 -9.88
CA ILE A 85 -5.78 1.71 -10.65
C ILE A 85 -7.00 0.80 -10.69
N GLY A 86 -8.12 1.23 -10.10
CA GLY A 86 -9.39 0.52 -10.20
C GLY A 86 -9.58 -0.61 -9.20
N LEU A 87 -8.77 -0.67 -8.15
CA LEU A 87 -8.85 -1.74 -7.15
C LEU A 87 -9.65 -1.37 -5.90
N TYR A 88 -10.01 -0.12 -5.74
CA TYR A 88 -10.83 0.34 -4.63
C TYR A 88 -11.76 1.43 -5.11
N ASP A 89 -12.97 1.44 -4.58
CA ASP A 89 -14.00 2.41 -4.94
C ASP A 89 -14.64 2.90 -3.64
N GLU A 90 -14.49 4.19 -3.36
CA GLU A 90 -15.06 4.82 -2.17
C GLU A 90 -16.53 5.15 -2.34
#